data_12ff08f0dc605a119d50ec847557b95f
#
_entry.id   12ff08f0dc605a119d50ec847557b95f
#
_cell.length_a   1.000
_cell.length_b   1.000
_cell.length_c   1.000
_cell.angle_alpha   90.00
_cell.angle_beta   90.00
_cell.angle_gamma   90.00
#
_symmetry.space_group_name_H-M   'P 1'
#
loop_
_entity.id
_entity.type
_entity.pdbx_description
1 polymer ?
#
loop_
_entity_poly.entity_id
_entity_poly.type
_entity_poly.pdbx_seq_one_letter_code
_entity_poly.pdbx_strand_id
1 'polypeptide(L)'
;MNHIPIAIVMGATSGIGYEVALALARQGWRVGVAGRREDILKEMVEETAGIVAYEVIDVTVPQATDALHRLIGKMGGMGLYFHSSGIGYQNTDLDADKELRTIETNCLGMARLVGEAFRYFEQHPETEGQIAVISSIARTRGLGAAPAYSASKRFTSHYMESLCQLKRIKGLRHLHITDIRPGFVRTPLIEGSHFPMQLDARGVAASIVTAIRRRQAVVTINWLYRLLVFFWQLIPRWLWVRMKVR
;
A
#
# COMPACT_ATOMS: atom_id res chain seq x y z
N MET A 1 -25.60 15.96 8.95
CA MET A 1 -24.27 16.59 8.86
C MET A 1 -23.41 15.71 7.98
N ASN A 2 -22.84 16.25 6.88
CA ASN A 2 -21.93 15.48 6.04
C ASN A 2 -20.67 15.18 6.86
N HIS A 3 -20.48 13.95 7.26
CA HIS A 3 -19.31 13.52 8.00
C HIS A 3 -18.10 13.55 7.05
N ILE A 4 -17.10 14.41 7.35
CA ILE A 4 -15.87 14.50 6.56
C ILE A 4 -15.12 13.18 6.75
N PRO A 5 -14.81 12.43 5.67
CA PRO A 5 -14.15 11.15 5.78
C PRO A 5 -12.71 11.32 6.28
N ILE A 6 -12.28 10.38 7.14
CA ILE A 6 -10.94 10.38 7.75
C ILE A 6 -10.09 9.29 7.12
N ALA A 7 -8.89 9.64 6.66
CA ALA A 7 -7.92 8.71 6.12
C ALA A 7 -6.60 8.74 6.91
N ILE A 8 -6.00 7.56 7.11
CA ILE A 8 -4.61 7.41 7.55
C ILE A 8 -3.80 6.83 6.41
N VAL A 9 -2.74 7.53 6.04
CA VAL A 9 -1.83 7.14 4.95
C VAL A 9 -0.47 6.76 5.53
N MET A 10 -0.19 5.45 5.53
CA MET A 10 1.11 4.88 5.93
C MET A 10 2.07 4.85 4.74
N GLY A 11 3.30 5.37 4.92
CA GLY A 11 4.27 5.52 3.84
C GLY A 11 4.05 6.77 3.00
N ALA A 12 3.59 7.85 3.66
CA ALA A 12 3.19 9.11 3.01
C ALA A 12 4.38 10.01 2.60
N THR A 13 5.61 9.70 2.98
CA THR A 13 6.74 10.62 2.79
C THR A 13 7.34 10.61 1.38
N SER A 14 6.90 9.75 0.46
CA SER A 14 7.33 9.74 -0.95
C SER A 14 6.44 8.91 -1.85
N GLY A 15 6.64 9.06 -3.16
CA GLY A 15 6.07 8.21 -4.19
C GLY A 15 4.53 8.14 -4.15
N ILE A 16 3.98 6.93 -4.27
CA ILE A 16 2.52 6.73 -4.36
C ILE A 16 1.82 7.22 -3.08
N GLY A 17 2.37 6.92 -1.89
CA GLY A 17 1.76 7.31 -0.61
C GLY A 17 1.64 8.82 -0.45
N TYR A 18 2.68 9.56 -0.84
CA TYR A 18 2.70 11.02 -0.84
C TYR A 18 1.60 11.59 -1.75
N GLU A 19 1.55 11.15 -3.00
CA GLU A 19 0.57 11.63 -3.97
C GLU A 19 -0.88 11.23 -3.60
N VAL A 20 -1.09 10.05 -2.99
CA VAL A 20 -2.42 9.64 -2.49
C VAL A 20 -2.86 10.51 -1.32
N ALA A 21 -1.97 10.84 -0.38
CA ALA A 21 -2.30 11.74 0.73
C ALA A 21 -2.74 13.11 0.21
N LEU A 22 -2.00 13.70 -0.73
CA LEU A 22 -2.37 14.96 -1.37
C LEU A 22 -3.69 14.87 -2.14
N ALA A 23 -3.92 13.77 -2.87
CA ALA A 23 -5.13 13.58 -3.66
C ALA A 23 -6.38 13.43 -2.78
N LEU A 24 -6.27 12.72 -1.64
CA LEU A 24 -7.35 12.59 -0.66
C LEU A 24 -7.67 13.95 -0.02
N ALA A 25 -6.65 14.71 0.42
CA ALA A 25 -6.82 16.04 1.00
C ALA A 25 -7.52 17.00 0.04
N ARG A 26 -7.12 17.04 -1.24
CA ARG A 26 -7.79 17.84 -2.29
C ARG A 26 -9.25 17.45 -2.52
N GLN A 27 -9.65 16.23 -2.19
CA GLN A 27 -11.03 15.74 -2.28
C GLN A 27 -11.83 15.97 -0.98
N GLY A 28 -11.30 16.75 -0.03
CA GLY A 28 -11.98 17.12 1.19
C GLY A 28 -11.90 16.07 2.31
N TRP A 29 -10.98 15.11 2.23
CA TRP A 29 -10.72 14.19 3.33
C TRP A 29 -9.86 14.87 4.41
N ARG A 30 -10.10 14.52 5.67
CA ARG A 30 -9.13 14.76 6.74
C ARG A 30 -8.10 13.63 6.70
N VAL A 31 -6.82 13.98 6.49
CA VAL A 31 -5.76 13.01 6.28
C VAL A 31 -4.74 13.08 7.41
N GLY A 32 -4.49 11.95 8.05
CA GLY A 32 -3.34 11.72 8.93
C GLY A 32 -2.25 10.99 8.14
N VAL A 33 -1.01 11.48 8.22
CA VAL A 33 0.12 10.93 7.47
C VAL A 33 1.15 10.30 8.38
N ALA A 34 1.75 9.19 7.92
CA ALA A 34 2.77 8.48 8.68
C ALA A 34 3.90 7.97 7.80
N GLY A 35 5.09 7.91 8.39
CA GLY A 35 6.33 7.44 7.76
C GLY A 35 7.51 7.70 8.64
N ARG A 36 8.75 7.50 8.15
CA ARG A 36 9.98 7.63 8.94
C ARG A 36 10.61 9.02 8.92
N ARG A 37 10.32 9.83 7.87
CA ARG A 37 10.92 11.16 7.67
C ARG A 37 10.02 12.22 8.26
N GLU A 38 10.37 12.65 9.47
CA GLU A 38 9.57 13.59 10.25
C GLU A 38 9.47 14.97 9.61
N ASP A 39 10.57 15.43 9.02
CA ASP A 39 10.67 16.70 8.30
C ASP A 39 9.60 16.81 7.20
N ILE A 40 9.51 15.80 6.34
CA ILE A 40 8.51 15.76 5.27
C ILE A 40 7.08 15.67 5.82
N LEU A 41 6.87 14.90 6.90
CA LEU A 41 5.54 14.79 7.50
C LEU A 41 5.08 16.13 8.09
N LYS A 42 5.97 16.90 8.71
CA LYS A 42 5.70 18.25 9.21
C LYS A 42 5.33 19.20 8.07
N GLU A 43 6.17 19.25 7.04
CA GLU A 43 5.92 20.06 5.84
C GLU A 43 4.55 19.73 5.21
N MET A 44 4.19 18.44 5.09
CA MET A 44 2.88 18.06 4.56
C MET A 44 1.71 18.61 5.38
N VAL A 45 1.82 18.62 6.71
CA VAL A 45 0.77 19.18 7.60
C VAL A 45 0.71 20.70 7.49
N GLU A 46 1.85 21.36 7.40
CA GLU A 46 1.94 22.84 7.34
C GLU A 46 1.48 23.38 5.99
N GLU A 47 1.81 22.70 4.88
CA GLU A 47 1.60 23.21 3.53
C GLU A 47 0.34 22.69 2.83
N THR A 48 -0.26 21.59 3.34
CA THR A 48 -1.40 20.98 2.64
C THR A 48 -2.68 21.06 3.46
N ALA A 49 -3.58 21.90 3.05
CA ALA A 49 -4.93 21.93 3.63
C ALA A 49 -5.60 20.54 3.53
N GLY A 50 -6.13 20.04 4.66
CA GLY A 50 -6.74 18.72 4.76
C GLY A 50 -5.80 17.62 5.28
N ILE A 51 -4.48 17.83 5.28
CA ILE A 51 -3.55 17.00 6.06
C ILE A 51 -3.42 17.63 7.44
N VAL A 52 -3.95 16.96 8.47
CA VAL A 52 -4.20 17.61 9.78
C VAL A 52 -3.39 17.02 10.93
N ALA A 53 -2.75 15.90 10.74
CA ALA A 53 -1.91 15.26 11.77
C ALA A 53 -0.85 14.37 11.15
N TYR A 54 0.23 14.16 11.88
CA TYR A 54 1.26 13.18 11.51
C TYR A 54 1.73 12.37 12.71
N GLU A 55 2.35 11.22 12.40
CA GLU A 55 3.08 10.39 13.37
C GLU A 55 4.30 9.77 12.69
N VAL A 56 5.45 9.76 13.39
CA VAL A 56 6.65 9.07 12.90
C VAL A 56 6.49 7.58 13.18
N ILE A 57 6.39 6.79 12.11
CA ILE A 57 6.18 5.34 12.22
C ILE A 57 7.20 4.60 11.34
N ASP A 58 8.03 3.77 11.98
CA ASP A 58 8.78 2.71 11.32
C ASP A 58 7.97 1.41 11.43
N VAL A 59 7.53 0.87 10.30
CA VAL A 59 6.69 -0.33 10.26
C VAL A 59 7.41 -1.59 10.74
N THR A 60 8.76 -1.58 10.77
CA THR A 60 9.58 -2.74 11.13
C THR A 60 9.64 -2.99 12.64
N VAL A 61 9.43 -1.96 13.45
CA VAL A 61 9.50 -2.08 14.91
C VAL A 61 8.16 -2.45 15.56
N PRO A 62 8.17 -3.17 16.70
CA PRO A 62 6.92 -3.54 17.41
C PRO A 62 6.06 -2.34 17.81
N GLN A 63 6.67 -1.22 18.19
CA GLN A 63 6.01 0.00 18.62
C GLN A 63 5.20 0.72 17.52
N ALA A 64 5.30 0.25 16.28
CA ALA A 64 4.54 0.80 15.17
C ALA A 64 3.02 0.76 15.39
N THR A 65 2.51 -0.23 16.11
CA THR A 65 1.08 -0.34 16.46
C THR A 65 0.65 0.77 17.42
N ASP A 66 1.42 1.04 18.45
CA ASP A 66 1.13 2.11 19.42
C ASP A 66 1.17 3.48 18.73
N ALA A 67 2.13 3.67 17.81
CA ALA A 67 2.21 4.89 17.02
C ALA A 67 1.00 5.06 16.08
N LEU A 68 0.51 3.97 15.49
CA LEU A 68 -0.73 4.00 14.70
C LEU A 68 -1.93 4.40 15.58
N HIS A 69 -2.05 3.85 16.78
CA HIS A 69 -3.13 4.23 17.72
C HIS A 69 -3.05 5.71 18.12
N ARG A 70 -1.85 6.25 18.36
CA ARG A 70 -1.69 7.70 18.62
C ARG A 70 -2.18 8.53 17.45
N LEU A 71 -1.86 8.13 16.21
CA LEU A 71 -2.33 8.85 15.03
C LEU A 71 -3.86 8.76 14.88
N ILE A 72 -4.45 7.58 15.11
CA ILE A 72 -5.92 7.41 15.11
C ILE A 72 -6.56 8.34 16.16
N GLY A 73 -5.98 8.43 17.36
CA GLY A 73 -6.44 9.32 18.43
C GLY A 73 -6.37 10.80 18.02
N LYS A 74 -5.25 11.27 17.43
CA LYS A 74 -5.10 12.63 16.90
C LYS A 74 -6.14 12.96 15.84
N MET A 75 -6.52 11.96 15.03
CA MET A 75 -7.50 12.12 13.97
C MET A 75 -8.96 12.08 14.46
N GLY A 76 -9.20 11.56 15.66
CA GLY A 76 -10.54 11.32 16.18
C GLY A 76 -11.25 10.13 15.51
N GLY A 77 -10.48 9.17 14.99
CA GLY A 77 -10.98 7.97 14.32
C GLY A 77 -10.31 7.68 12.99
N MET A 78 -10.79 6.63 12.31
CA MET A 78 -10.25 6.20 11.00
C MET A 78 -11.36 5.58 10.15
N GLY A 79 -11.60 6.10 8.95
CA GLY A 79 -12.50 5.52 7.94
C GLY A 79 -11.74 4.80 6.82
N LEU A 80 -10.50 5.23 6.53
CA LEU A 80 -9.61 4.60 5.56
C LEU A 80 -8.22 4.39 6.17
N TYR A 81 -7.72 3.16 6.12
CA TYR A 81 -6.31 2.85 6.29
C TYR A 81 -5.68 2.55 4.93
N PHE A 82 -4.78 3.41 4.46
CA PHE A 82 -4.03 3.22 3.22
C PHE A 82 -2.58 2.88 3.51
N HIS A 83 -2.15 1.67 3.13
CA HIS A 83 -0.78 1.20 3.36
C HIS A 83 0.04 1.23 2.08
N SER A 84 1.01 2.12 2.03
CA SER A 84 1.95 2.30 0.91
C SER A 84 3.42 2.05 1.31
N SER A 85 3.70 1.79 2.59
CA SER A 85 5.06 1.46 3.01
C SER A 85 5.55 0.20 2.33
N GLY A 86 6.71 0.30 1.72
CA GLY A 86 7.34 -0.81 1.06
C GLY A 86 8.66 -0.42 0.43
N ILE A 87 9.57 -1.37 0.34
CA ILE A 87 10.87 -1.24 -0.30
C ILE A 87 11.06 -2.36 -1.31
N GLY A 88 12.02 -2.19 -2.22
CA GLY A 88 12.39 -3.23 -3.17
C GLY A 88 13.76 -2.95 -3.75
N TYR A 89 14.48 -4.03 -4.00
CA TYR A 89 15.81 -3.99 -4.59
C TYR A 89 15.88 -4.96 -5.76
N GLN A 90 16.63 -4.59 -6.79
CA GLN A 90 17.22 -5.59 -7.67
C GLN A 90 18.35 -6.27 -6.88
N ASN A 91 18.34 -7.61 -6.81
CA ASN A 91 19.23 -8.37 -5.94
C ASN A 91 19.56 -9.73 -6.52
N THR A 92 20.29 -9.75 -7.64
CA THR A 92 20.72 -10.97 -8.32
C THR A 92 21.78 -11.75 -7.53
N ASP A 93 22.47 -11.07 -6.61
CA ASP A 93 23.56 -11.65 -5.81
C ASP A 93 23.04 -12.23 -4.48
N LEU A 94 21.70 -12.12 -4.24
CA LEU A 94 21.05 -12.56 -3.02
C LEU A 94 21.68 -11.96 -1.74
N ASP A 95 22.06 -10.69 -1.80
CA ASP A 95 22.51 -9.91 -0.65
C ASP A 95 21.48 -10.05 0.49
N ALA A 96 21.92 -10.63 1.60
CA ALA A 96 21.04 -11.00 2.71
C ALA A 96 20.35 -9.80 3.35
N ASP A 97 21.05 -8.67 3.49
CA ASP A 97 20.46 -7.47 4.09
C ASP A 97 19.32 -6.92 3.23
N LYS A 98 19.48 -6.88 1.90
CA LYS A 98 18.40 -6.46 0.99
C LYS A 98 17.20 -7.39 1.05
N GLU A 99 17.42 -8.71 1.06
CA GLU A 99 16.35 -9.70 1.16
C GLU A 99 15.59 -9.56 2.49
N LEU A 100 16.30 -9.59 3.61
CA LEU A 100 15.69 -9.53 4.94
C LEU A 100 14.96 -8.21 5.18
N ARG A 101 15.58 -7.07 4.88
CA ARG A 101 14.92 -5.75 5.00
C ARG A 101 13.65 -5.66 4.15
N THR A 102 13.65 -6.28 2.96
CA THR A 102 12.45 -6.32 2.11
C THR A 102 11.34 -7.12 2.78
N ILE A 103 11.64 -8.28 3.34
CA ILE A 103 10.67 -9.12 4.06
C ILE A 103 10.17 -8.43 5.34
N GLU A 104 11.06 -7.86 6.13
CA GLU A 104 10.69 -7.13 7.36
C GLU A 104 9.73 -5.98 7.06
N THR A 105 10.04 -5.17 6.07
CA THR A 105 9.18 -4.01 5.71
C THR A 105 7.88 -4.44 5.05
N ASN A 106 7.98 -5.25 3.98
CA ASN A 106 6.84 -5.52 3.09
C ASN A 106 5.93 -6.63 3.61
N CYS A 107 6.43 -7.55 4.44
CA CYS A 107 5.63 -8.63 4.99
C CYS A 107 5.32 -8.41 6.48
N LEU A 108 6.31 -8.38 7.35
CA LEU A 108 6.10 -8.28 8.79
C LEU A 108 5.50 -6.93 9.18
N GLY A 109 6.09 -5.83 8.72
CA GLY A 109 5.60 -4.48 8.98
C GLY A 109 4.20 -4.24 8.41
N MET A 110 3.95 -4.69 7.19
CA MET A 110 2.63 -4.61 6.57
C MET A 110 1.60 -5.44 7.35
N ALA A 111 1.88 -6.71 7.65
CA ALA A 111 0.95 -7.58 8.35
C ALA A 111 0.60 -7.05 9.75
N ARG A 112 1.61 -6.50 10.48
CA ARG A 112 1.44 -5.87 11.78
C ARG A 112 0.41 -4.74 11.74
N LEU A 113 0.60 -3.76 10.85
CA LEU A 113 -0.24 -2.56 10.82
C LEU A 113 -1.59 -2.78 10.11
N VAL A 114 -1.63 -3.60 9.06
CA VAL A 114 -2.89 -3.96 8.40
C VAL A 114 -3.75 -4.83 9.32
N GLY A 115 -3.13 -5.74 10.07
CA GLY A 115 -3.83 -6.53 11.09
C GLY A 115 -4.41 -5.64 12.20
N GLU A 116 -3.67 -4.59 12.62
CA GLU A 116 -4.15 -3.62 13.60
C GLU A 116 -5.31 -2.79 13.06
N ALA A 117 -5.22 -2.30 11.82
CA ALA A 117 -6.32 -1.60 11.17
C ALA A 117 -7.58 -2.50 11.03
N PHE A 118 -7.39 -3.80 10.77
CA PHE A 118 -8.50 -4.75 10.73
C PHE A 118 -9.19 -4.88 12.10
N ARG A 119 -8.41 -5.03 13.18
CA ARG A 119 -8.94 -5.08 14.57
C ARG A 119 -9.67 -3.79 14.93
N TYR A 120 -9.12 -2.65 14.55
CA TYR A 120 -9.79 -1.36 14.76
C TYR A 120 -11.18 -1.34 14.14
N PHE A 121 -11.34 -1.71 12.86
CA PHE A 121 -12.66 -1.75 12.22
C PHE A 121 -13.58 -2.85 12.76
N GLU A 122 -13.04 -3.95 13.25
CA GLU A 122 -13.82 -4.97 13.95
C GLU A 122 -14.44 -4.43 15.25
N GLN A 123 -13.70 -3.58 15.97
CA GLN A 123 -14.13 -2.95 17.23
C GLN A 123 -15.04 -1.73 17.03
N HIS A 124 -15.11 -1.18 15.80
CA HIS A 124 -15.91 -0.01 15.47
C HIS A 124 -16.90 -0.31 14.33
N PRO A 125 -17.92 -1.15 14.59
CA PRO A 125 -18.86 -1.59 13.56
C PRO A 125 -19.76 -0.47 13.04
N GLU A 126 -19.87 0.64 13.76
CA GLU A 126 -20.59 1.86 13.37
C GLU A 126 -19.84 2.66 12.29
N THR A 127 -18.54 2.39 12.06
CA THR A 127 -17.70 3.09 11.09
C THR A 127 -17.63 2.31 9.78
N GLU A 128 -18.11 2.89 8.69
CA GLU A 128 -17.83 2.39 7.34
C GLU A 128 -16.33 2.46 7.07
N GLY A 129 -15.67 1.31 7.16
CA GLY A 129 -14.22 1.19 7.12
C GLY A 129 -13.67 0.68 5.79
N GLN A 130 -12.46 1.11 5.43
CA GLN A 130 -11.73 0.55 4.30
C GLN A 130 -10.25 0.36 4.62
N ILE A 131 -9.70 -0.78 4.21
CA ILE A 131 -8.26 -1.06 4.20
C ILE A 131 -7.82 -1.19 2.76
N ALA A 132 -6.90 -0.34 2.32
CA ALA A 132 -6.34 -0.36 0.98
C ALA A 132 -4.81 -0.51 1.05
N VAL A 133 -4.24 -1.47 0.33
CA VAL A 133 -2.81 -1.81 0.39
C VAL A 133 -2.20 -1.86 -1.00
N ILE A 134 -1.00 -1.28 -1.12
CA ILE A 134 -0.21 -1.35 -2.35
C ILE A 134 0.53 -2.69 -2.44
N SER A 135 0.04 -3.58 -3.29
CA SER A 135 0.82 -4.73 -3.75
C SER A 135 1.62 -4.38 -5.03
N SER A 136 1.56 -5.15 -6.08
CA SER A 136 2.23 -4.86 -7.38
C SER A 136 1.80 -5.89 -8.43
N ILE A 137 2.00 -5.58 -9.71
CA ILE A 137 1.99 -6.61 -10.76
C ILE A 137 3.09 -7.67 -10.57
N ALA A 138 4.19 -7.32 -9.88
CA ALA A 138 5.29 -8.23 -9.54
C ALA A 138 4.83 -9.45 -8.70
N ARG A 139 3.65 -9.37 -8.05
CA ARG A 139 3.03 -10.49 -7.33
C ARG A 139 2.68 -11.69 -8.23
N THR A 140 2.58 -11.45 -9.53
CA THR A 140 2.03 -12.44 -10.48
C THR A 140 2.95 -13.64 -10.68
N ARG A 141 4.25 -13.38 -10.74
CA ARG A 141 5.30 -14.39 -10.92
C ARG A 141 6.52 -14.04 -10.09
N GLY A 142 7.31 -15.03 -9.72
CA GLY A 142 8.63 -14.81 -9.14
C GLY A 142 9.56 -14.15 -10.16
N LEU A 143 10.23 -13.09 -9.74
CA LEU A 143 11.17 -12.34 -10.59
C LEU A 143 12.58 -12.57 -10.08
N GLY A 144 13.44 -13.21 -10.90
CA GLY A 144 14.82 -13.52 -10.54
C GLY A 144 15.68 -12.27 -10.29
N ALA A 145 15.34 -11.13 -10.89
CA ALA A 145 16.02 -9.86 -10.63
C ALA A 145 15.69 -9.26 -9.25
N ALA A 146 14.56 -9.63 -8.62
CA ALA A 146 14.11 -9.10 -7.34
C ALA A 146 13.35 -10.16 -6.53
N PRO A 147 14.03 -11.20 -6.00
CA PRO A 147 13.37 -12.36 -5.40
C PRO A 147 12.50 -11.99 -4.20
N ALA A 148 13.05 -11.37 -3.16
CA ALA A 148 12.31 -10.97 -1.97
C ALA A 148 11.18 -9.98 -2.30
N TYR A 149 11.40 -9.03 -3.22
CA TYR A 149 10.37 -8.07 -3.60
C TYR A 149 9.16 -8.75 -4.24
N SER A 150 9.36 -9.57 -5.27
CA SER A 150 8.25 -10.26 -5.94
C SER A 150 7.51 -11.22 -5.00
N ALA A 151 8.25 -11.94 -4.15
CA ALA A 151 7.69 -12.80 -3.12
C ALA A 151 6.87 -12.01 -2.09
N SER A 152 7.39 -10.88 -1.60
CA SER A 152 6.69 -10.00 -0.65
C SER A 152 5.39 -9.42 -1.22
N LYS A 153 5.39 -9.05 -2.50
CA LYS A 153 4.18 -8.54 -3.17
C LYS A 153 3.14 -9.65 -3.41
N ARG A 154 3.58 -10.90 -3.59
CA ARG A 154 2.69 -12.06 -3.60
C ARG A 154 2.09 -12.31 -2.22
N PHE A 155 2.91 -12.26 -1.15
CA PHE A 155 2.45 -12.32 0.23
C PHE A 155 1.39 -11.25 0.51
N THR A 156 1.69 -9.97 0.21
CA THR A 156 0.73 -8.86 0.40
C THR A 156 -0.63 -9.16 -0.24
N SER A 157 -0.63 -9.53 -1.51
CA SER A 157 -1.88 -9.77 -2.25
C SER A 157 -2.66 -10.97 -1.69
N HIS A 158 -1.95 -12.04 -1.30
CA HIS A 158 -2.57 -13.23 -0.72
C HIS A 158 -3.11 -12.95 0.69
N TYR A 159 -2.39 -12.17 1.48
CA TYR A 159 -2.83 -11.73 2.81
C TYR A 159 -4.12 -10.89 2.72
N MET A 160 -4.21 -9.95 1.76
CA MET A 160 -5.41 -9.16 1.52
C MET A 160 -6.60 -10.03 1.11
N GLU A 161 -6.39 -11.04 0.28
CA GLU A 161 -7.41 -12.03 -0.09
C GLU A 161 -7.92 -12.80 1.14
N SER A 162 -7.01 -13.24 2.01
CA SER A 162 -7.34 -13.93 3.26
C SER A 162 -8.16 -13.03 4.21
N LEU A 163 -7.82 -11.74 4.30
CA LEU A 163 -8.61 -10.78 5.08
C LEU A 163 -10.02 -10.56 4.48
N CYS A 164 -10.17 -10.66 3.15
CA CYS A 164 -11.50 -10.64 2.51
C CYS A 164 -12.36 -11.84 2.92
N GLN A 165 -11.78 -13.02 3.10
CA GLN A 165 -12.48 -14.18 3.65
C GLN A 165 -12.78 -14.02 5.13
N LEU A 166 -11.77 -13.59 5.92
CA LEU A 166 -11.90 -13.40 7.35
C LEU A 166 -13.03 -12.41 7.71
N LYS A 167 -13.12 -11.27 7.01
CA LYS A 167 -14.21 -10.32 7.23
C LYS A 167 -15.61 -10.94 6.97
N ARG A 168 -15.72 -11.85 6.01
CA ARG A 168 -16.97 -12.57 5.75
C ARG A 168 -17.30 -13.57 6.87
N ILE A 169 -16.29 -14.33 7.34
CA ILE A 169 -16.44 -15.26 8.47
C ILE A 169 -16.91 -14.50 9.71
N LYS A 170 -16.38 -13.31 9.96
CA LYS A 170 -16.75 -12.46 11.11
C LYS A 170 -18.00 -11.59 10.89
N GLY A 171 -18.60 -11.61 9.70
CA GLY A 171 -19.80 -10.81 9.40
C GLY A 171 -19.56 -9.29 9.29
N LEU A 172 -18.32 -8.84 9.08
CA LEU A 172 -17.94 -7.43 9.02
C LEU A 172 -18.34 -6.80 7.67
N ARG A 173 -19.63 -6.52 7.49
CA ARG A 173 -20.16 -5.97 6.23
C ARG A 173 -19.74 -4.54 5.97
N HIS A 174 -19.52 -3.74 7.02
CA HIS A 174 -19.07 -2.35 6.99
C HIS A 174 -17.58 -2.19 6.57
N LEU A 175 -16.79 -3.26 6.59
CA LEU A 175 -15.37 -3.22 6.23
C LEU A 175 -15.16 -3.57 4.76
N HIS A 176 -14.45 -2.71 4.02
CA HIS A 176 -14.01 -2.93 2.64
C HIS A 176 -12.50 -3.15 2.58
N ILE A 177 -12.05 -4.05 1.68
CA ILE A 177 -10.65 -4.41 1.53
C ILE A 177 -10.28 -4.26 0.06
N THR A 178 -9.18 -3.53 -0.22
CA THR A 178 -8.73 -3.19 -1.57
C THR A 178 -7.26 -3.57 -1.75
N ASP A 179 -6.98 -4.50 -2.67
CA ASP A 179 -5.63 -4.83 -3.13
C ASP A 179 -5.30 -4.01 -4.39
N ILE A 180 -4.37 -3.08 -4.29
CA ILE A 180 -3.97 -2.17 -5.37
C ILE A 180 -2.69 -2.68 -6.01
N ARG A 181 -2.72 -2.89 -7.32
CA ARG A 181 -1.68 -3.54 -8.11
C ARG A 181 -1.13 -2.59 -9.18
N PRO A 182 -0.24 -1.65 -8.82
CA PRO A 182 0.41 -0.82 -9.82
C PRO A 182 1.44 -1.61 -10.62
N GLY A 183 1.73 -1.12 -11.84
CA GLY A 183 2.92 -1.45 -12.59
C GLY A 183 4.13 -0.65 -12.13
N PHE A 184 5.03 -0.35 -13.07
CA PHE A 184 6.18 0.52 -12.79
C PHE A 184 5.72 1.98 -12.67
N VAL A 185 5.98 2.60 -11.52
CA VAL A 185 5.60 3.97 -11.22
C VAL A 185 6.85 4.77 -10.91
N ARG A 186 7.05 5.91 -11.57
CA ARG A 186 8.17 6.81 -11.33
C ARG A 186 8.14 7.33 -9.89
N THR A 187 8.96 6.71 -9.06
CA THR A 187 9.10 6.96 -7.62
C THR A 187 10.55 6.70 -7.21
N PRO A 188 11.00 7.15 -6.06
CA PRO A 188 12.33 6.83 -5.55
C PRO A 188 12.64 5.33 -5.48
N LEU A 189 11.61 4.47 -5.40
CA LEU A 189 11.78 3.01 -5.37
C LEU A 189 12.43 2.43 -6.63
N ILE A 190 12.23 3.05 -7.79
CA ILE A 190 12.77 2.60 -9.08
C ILE A 190 13.71 3.63 -9.70
N GLU A 191 14.18 4.59 -8.92
CA GLU A 191 15.13 5.60 -9.37
C GLU A 191 16.41 4.94 -9.89
N GLY A 192 16.92 5.42 -11.03
CA GLY A 192 18.08 4.82 -11.72
C GLY A 192 17.77 3.55 -12.53
N SER A 193 16.54 3.06 -12.51
CA SER A 193 16.13 1.88 -13.30
C SER A 193 15.33 2.30 -14.53
N HIS A 194 15.65 1.71 -15.68
CA HIS A 194 14.93 1.94 -16.94
C HIS A 194 13.90 0.83 -17.18
N PHE A 195 12.70 1.00 -16.63
CA PHE A 195 11.59 0.10 -16.91
C PHE A 195 10.69 0.64 -18.02
N PRO A 196 10.14 -0.21 -18.90
CA PRO A 196 9.20 0.23 -19.92
C PRO A 196 7.87 0.67 -19.28
N MET A 197 7.14 1.55 -19.96
CA MET A 197 5.78 1.96 -19.58
C MET A 197 5.66 2.54 -18.15
N GLN A 198 6.65 3.27 -17.67
CA GLN A 198 6.56 3.91 -16.36
C GLN A 198 5.39 4.89 -16.28
N LEU A 199 4.58 4.73 -15.24
CA LEU A 199 3.45 5.59 -14.94
C LEU A 199 3.87 6.78 -14.09
N ASP A 200 3.16 7.89 -14.26
CA ASP A 200 3.28 9.05 -13.38
C ASP A 200 2.60 8.77 -12.02
N ALA A 201 3.28 9.13 -10.92
CA ALA A 201 2.79 8.85 -9.56
C ALA A 201 1.48 9.59 -9.24
N ARG A 202 1.31 10.82 -9.73
CA ARG A 202 0.08 11.61 -9.55
C ARG A 202 -1.11 10.99 -10.28
N GLY A 203 -0.93 10.55 -11.51
CA GLY A 203 -1.96 9.84 -12.29
C GLY A 203 -2.35 8.50 -11.66
N VAL A 204 -1.36 7.79 -11.11
CA VAL A 204 -1.58 6.56 -10.32
C VAL A 204 -2.38 6.85 -9.06
N ALA A 205 -2.05 7.89 -8.30
CA ALA A 205 -2.77 8.31 -7.11
C ALA A 205 -4.24 8.65 -7.40
N ALA A 206 -4.52 9.39 -8.48
CA ALA A 206 -5.89 9.69 -8.91
C ALA A 206 -6.70 8.42 -9.20
N SER A 207 -6.08 7.44 -9.86
CA SER A 207 -6.69 6.13 -10.14
C SER A 207 -6.95 5.34 -8.85
N ILE A 208 -6.02 5.38 -7.90
CA ILE A 208 -6.15 4.74 -6.59
C ILE A 208 -7.31 5.35 -5.80
N VAL A 209 -7.39 6.67 -5.70
CA VAL A 209 -8.47 7.36 -4.97
C VAL A 209 -9.83 7.05 -5.60
N THR A 210 -9.90 6.95 -6.93
CA THR A 210 -11.11 6.50 -7.63
C THR A 210 -11.49 5.07 -7.26
N ALA A 211 -10.52 4.15 -7.19
CA ALA A 211 -10.75 2.76 -6.79
C ALA A 211 -11.22 2.64 -5.32
N ILE A 212 -10.63 3.43 -4.42
CA ILE A 212 -11.02 3.54 -3.01
C ILE A 212 -12.48 3.99 -2.91
N ARG A 213 -12.86 5.09 -3.58
CA ARG A 213 -14.24 5.60 -3.58
C ARG A 213 -15.26 4.59 -4.13
N ARG A 214 -14.85 3.78 -5.11
CA ARG A 214 -15.67 2.71 -5.69
C ARG A 214 -15.62 1.41 -4.90
N ARG A 215 -14.87 1.36 -3.80
CA ARG A 215 -14.69 0.17 -2.93
C ARG A 215 -14.31 -1.09 -3.72
N GLN A 216 -13.47 -0.92 -4.74
CA GLN A 216 -13.01 -2.02 -5.58
C GLN A 216 -12.15 -2.98 -4.75
N ALA A 217 -12.47 -4.27 -4.75
CA ALA A 217 -11.71 -5.27 -3.99
C ALA A 217 -10.29 -5.48 -4.55
N VAL A 218 -10.15 -5.41 -5.88
CA VAL A 218 -8.87 -5.57 -6.56
C VAL A 218 -8.80 -4.58 -7.72
N VAL A 219 -7.67 -3.86 -7.83
CA VAL A 219 -7.45 -2.96 -8.96
C VAL A 219 -6.01 -3.06 -9.48
N THR A 220 -5.85 -3.42 -10.75
CA THR A 220 -4.58 -3.26 -11.47
C THR A 220 -4.60 -1.91 -12.19
N ILE A 221 -3.66 -1.05 -11.81
CA ILE A 221 -3.57 0.31 -12.37
C ILE A 221 -3.05 0.24 -13.80
N ASN A 222 -3.79 0.85 -14.72
CA ASN A 222 -3.57 0.86 -16.16
C ASN A 222 -3.93 -0.46 -16.87
N TRP A 223 -4.64 -0.34 -18.00
CA TRP A 223 -5.15 -1.49 -18.76
C TRP A 223 -4.05 -2.31 -19.44
N LEU A 224 -2.93 -1.68 -19.86
CA LEU A 224 -1.78 -2.38 -20.46
C LEU A 224 -1.16 -3.36 -19.45
N TYR A 225 -1.02 -2.96 -18.18
CA TYR A 225 -0.55 -3.85 -17.13
C TYR A 225 -1.55 -4.96 -16.81
N ARG A 226 -2.86 -4.73 -16.98
CA ARG A 226 -3.87 -5.81 -16.86
C ARG A 226 -3.67 -6.87 -17.93
N LEU A 227 -3.43 -6.45 -19.18
CA LEU A 227 -3.13 -7.39 -20.27
C LEU A 227 -1.80 -8.11 -20.04
N LEU A 228 -0.75 -7.39 -19.64
CA LEU A 228 0.55 -7.99 -19.34
C LEU A 228 0.42 -9.07 -18.27
N VAL A 229 -0.25 -8.79 -17.15
CA VAL A 229 -0.47 -9.74 -16.06
C VAL A 229 -1.29 -10.94 -16.54
N PHE A 230 -2.31 -10.72 -17.35
CA PHE A 230 -3.09 -11.80 -17.93
C PHE A 230 -2.21 -12.77 -18.74
N PHE A 231 -1.38 -12.26 -19.65
CA PHE A 231 -0.47 -13.10 -20.43
C PHE A 231 0.61 -13.76 -19.56
N TRP A 232 1.14 -13.07 -18.56
CA TRP A 232 2.10 -13.67 -17.62
C TRP A 232 1.52 -14.88 -16.89
N GLN A 233 0.26 -14.85 -16.53
CA GLN A 233 -0.42 -15.97 -15.87
C GLN A 233 -0.53 -17.22 -16.76
N LEU A 234 -0.66 -17.02 -18.06
CA LEU A 234 -0.79 -18.11 -19.02
C LEU A 234 0.53 -18.84 -19.30
N ILE A 235 1.69 -18.18 -19.03
CA ILE A 235 3.00 -18.79 -19.28
C ILE A 235 3.19 -19.97 -18.31
N PRO A 236 3.43 -21.21 -18.81
CA PRO A 236 3.71 -22.36 -17.95
C PRO A 236 4.94 -22.12 -17.08
N ARG A 237 4.96 -22.69 -15.85
CA ARG A 237 6.08 -22.52 -14.90
C ARG A 237 7.42 -22.92 -15.50
N TRP A 238 7.47 -24.03 -16.24
CA TRP A 238 8.71 -24.54 -16.84
C TRP A 238 9.31 -23.58 -17.87
N LEU A 239 8.47 -22.82 -18.57
CA LEU A 239 8.91 -21.79 -19.53
C LEU A 239 9.32 -20.51 -18.78
N TRP A 240 8.52 -20.07 -17.81
CA TRP A 240 8.79 -18.86 -17.04
C TRP A 240 10.17 -18.86 -16.37
N VAL A 241 10.55 -20.00 -15.73
CA VAL A 241 11.83 -20.10 -15.02
C VAL A 241 13.05 -20.10 -15.95
N ARG A 242 12.86 -20.29 -17.25
CA ARG A 242 13.91 -20.20 -18.27
C ARG A 242 14.03 -18.80 -18.89
N MET A 243 13.01 -17.96 -18.70
CA MET A 243 13.01 -16.60 -19.23
C MET A 243 13.88 -15.69 -18.37
N LYS A 244 14.69 -14.86 -19.00
CA LYS A 244 15.50 -13.81 -18.34
C LYS A 244 14.68 -12.53 -18.22
N VAL A 245 13.67 -12.52 -17.34
CA VAL A 245 12.88 -11.31 -17.05
C VAL A 245 13.67 -10.43 -16.08
N ARG A 246 14.06 -9.26 -16.53
CA ARG A 246 14.81 -8.26 -15.75
C ARG A 246 13.94 -7.06 -15.43
#